data_f2e8a37d759b2c5a3e658ed182ae3d1b
#
_entry.id   f2e8a37d759b2c5a3e658ed182ae3d1b
#
_cell.length_a   1.000
_cell.length_b   1.000
_cell.length_c   1.000
_cell.angle_alpha   90.00
_cell.angle_beta   90.00
_cell.angle_gamma   90.00
#
_symmetry.space_group_name_H-M   'P 1'
#
loop_
_entity.id
_entity.type
_entity.pdbx_description
1 polymer ?
#
loop_
_entity_poly.entity_id
_entity_poly.type
_entity_poly.pdbx_seq_one_letter_code
_entity_poly.pdbx_strand_id
1 'polypeptide(L)'
;MTTAWTRAHAAAIAPESCPSVPKIGNAPRPVGSEDRYYWDMWPVQNRDGSIARLGPREMWMALSAPDRGDPEARHFEADIRWLVREQKGWVDRGAVLPRFSVPYEREWAGSALFDEGRLTLFFTGAGIVGRSGGYQQRLFEASAPVYDDGTIGEWSAPRPSIETLTPEYCAADEHHGEPGRIKAFRDPAFFRDPMDGAEYLVFTASLAATGSDYNGAVGLARRDGSGWSLLPPLVHADGVNNELERAHVVFRNGMYYLFWVTQTSTFAPDANAGPTGLYGMASHSLSGPWAPLNGSGLVLANPADDPRRAYSWFVSAEGIAASFVDDPGAHGFVGAPAPLLQLAFDSETVSLAGEVQAR
;
A
#
# COMPACT_ATOMS: atom_id res chain seq x y z
N MET A 1 -1.46 20.19 -12.14
CA MET A 1 -0.91 20.83 -10.90
C MET A 1 -1.05 19.81 -9.77
N THR A 2 -0.03 19.62 -8.96
CA THR A 2 -0.11 18.76 -7.77
C THR A 2 -1.12 19.33 -6.77
N THR A 3 -2.00 18.51 -6.22
CA THR A 3 -2.98 18.93 -5.21
C THR A 3 -2.39 18.81 -3.81
N ALA A 4 -2.67 19.77 -2.91
CA ALA A 4 -2.26 19.69 -1.52
C ALA A 4 -3.37 19.11 -0.63
N TRP A 5 -3.06 18.10 0.17
CA TRP A 5 -3.83 17.76 1.36
C TRP A 5 -3.33 18.64 2.50
N THR A 6 -4.17 19.57 2.95
CA THR A 6 -3.75 20.72 3.73
C THR A 6 -4.03 20.58 5.23
N ARG A 7 -3.47 21.45 6.04
CA ARG A 7 -3.82 21.59 7.47
C ARG A 7 -5.30 21.86 7.70
N ALA A 8 -5.97 22.55 6.78
CA ALA A 8 -7.41 22.75 6.86
C ALA A 8 -8.18 21.44 6.72
N HIS A 9 -7.73 20.54 5.81
CA HIS A 9 -8.30 19.21 5.68
C HIS A 9 -8.04 18.37 6.95
N ALA A 10 -6.82 18.40 7.50
CA ALA A 10 -6.50 17.72 8.76
C ALA A 10 -7.33 18.28 9.94
N ALA A 11 -7.54 19.59 9.98
CA ALA A 11 -8.37 20.22 11.01
C ALA A 11 -9.87 19.88 10.90
N ALA A 12 -10.32 19.49 9.71
CA ALA A 12 -11.71 19.04 9.48
C ALA A 12 -11.94 17.55 9.81
N ILE A 13 -10.91 16.83 10.28
CA ILE A 13 -11.06 15.43 10.68
C ILE A 13 -11.94 15.36 11.94
N ALA A 14 -13.05 14.63 11.82
CA ALA A 14 -14.01 14.36 12.89
C ALA A 14 -14.13 12.82 13.05
N PRO A 15 -13.28 12.20 13.86
CA PRO A 15 -13.22 10.73 13.96
C PRO A 15 -14.54 10.10 14.41
N GLU A 16 -15.33 10.80 15.20
CA GLU A 16 -16.63 10.36 15.70
C GLU A 16 -17.70 10.25 14.61
N SER A 17 -17.53 10.95 13.50
CA SER A 17 -18.42 10.88 12.32
C SER A 17 -17.90 9.97 11.22
N CYS A 18 -16.69 9.42 11.38
CA CYS A 18 -16.08 8.51 10.42
C CYS A 18 -16.35 7.05 10.80
N PRO A 19 -16.54 6.14 9.82
CA PRO A 19 -16.59 4.71 10.11
C PRO A 19 -15.35 4.24 10.86
N SER A 20 -15.57 3.53 11.97
CA SER A 20 -14.48 2.86 12.70
C SER A 20 -14.24 1.47 12.13
N VAL A 21 -12.96 1.05 12.14
CA VAL A 21 -12.59 -0.34 11.90
C VAL A 21 -13.37 -1.24 12.85
N PRO A 22 -14.13 -2.24 12.35
CA PRO A 22 -14.88 -3.15 13.21
C PRO A 22 -13.99 -3.86 14.23
N LYS A 23 -14.58 -4.28 15.35
CA LYS A 23 -13.86 -5.08 16.33
C LYS A 23 -13.42 -6.39 15.68
N ILE A 24 -12.10 -6.61 15.65
CA ILE A 24 -11.53 -7.83 15.12
C ILE A 24 -11.55 -8.89 16.22
N GLY A 25 -12.18 -10.02 15.93
CA GLY A 25 -12.15 -11.20 16.77
C GLY A 25 -10.82 -11.95 16.68
N ASN A 26 -10.89 -13.27 16.69
CA ASN A 26 -9.72 -14.09 16.43
C ASN A 26 -9.27 -13.94 14.97
N ALA A 27 -8.04 -13.51 14.76
CA ALA A 27 -7.39 -13.40 13.46
C ALA A 27 -6.17 -14.33 13.44
N PRO A 28 -6.35 -15.60 13.09
CA PRO A 28 -5.25 -16.54 13.04
C PRO A 28 -4.29 -16.19 11.90
N ARG A 29 -3.01 -16.41 12.13
CA ARG A 29 -2.00 -16.36 11.08
C ARG A 29 -2.31 -17.42 10.00
N PRO A 30 -1.85 -17.21 8.76
CA PRO A 30 -2.07 -18.15 7.67
C PRO A 30 -1.59 -19.57 8.00
N VAL A 31 -2.38 -20.55 7.62
CA VAL A 31 -2.04 -21.96 7.77
C VAL A 31 -0.80 -22.30 6.94
N GLY A 32 0.12 -23.05 7.52
CA GLY A 32 1.38 -23.49 6.89
C GLY A 32 2.60 -22.66 7.26
N SER A 33 2.43 -21.55 7.99
CA SER A 33 3.51 -20.67 8.47
C SER A 33 3.06 -19.84 9.66
N GLU A 34 2.54 -20.49 10.69
CA GLU A 34 2.00 -19.84 11.90
C GLU A 34 3.12 -19.19 12.76
N ASP A 35 4.36 -19.51 12.49
CA ASP A 35 5.58 -18.95 13.10
C ASP A 35 6.06 -17.66 12.44
N ARG A 36 5.25 -17.06 11.55
CA ARG A 36 5.58 -15.84 10.84
C ARG A 36 4.57 -14.72 11.10
N TYR A 37 5.04 -13.49 11.05
CA TYR A 37 4.19 -12.30 10.94
C TYR A 37 3.80 -12.05 9.49
N TYR A 38 2.60 -11.49 9.27
CA TYR A 38 2.07 -11.04 7.98
C TYR A 38 1.55 -9.62 8.11
N TRP A 39 1.92 -8.78 7.15
CA TRP A 39 1.44 -7.39 7.07
C TRP A 39 1.40 -6.94 5.61
N ASP A 40 0.90 -5.74 5.34
CA ASP A 40 0.89 -5.10 4.02
C ASP A 40 0.41 -6.02 2.90
N MET A 41 -0.80 -6.53 3.02
CA MET A 41 -1.33 -7.43 2.01
C MET A 41 -2.01 -6.71 0.84
N TRP A 42 -2.00 -7.34 -0.34
CA TRP A 42 -2.68 -6.88 -1.54
C TRP A 42 -3.10 -8.06 -2.42
N PRO A 43 -4.16 -7.91 -3.26
CA PRO A 43 -4.52 -8.93 -4.24
C PRO A 43 -3.61 -8.87 -5.47
N VAL A 44 -3.51 -9.98 -6.19
CA VAL A 44 -3.19 -9.91 -7.62
C VAL A 44 -4.39 -9.26 -8.31
N GLN A 45 -4.16 -8.25 -9.15
CA GLN A 45 -5.20 -7.51 -9.83
C GLN A 45 -5.18 -7.72 -11.35
N ASN A 46 -6.35 -7.61 -11.97
CA ASN A 46 -6.50 -7.44 -13.40
C ASN A 46 -6.16 -5.99 -13.81
N ARG A 47 -6.11 -5.70 -15.12
CA ARG A 47 -5.87 -4.35 -15.67
C ARG A 47 -6.84 -3.29 -15.15
N ASP A 48 -8.08 -3.66 -14.86
CA ASP A 48 -9.12 -2.76 -14.36
C ASP A 48 -9.09 -2.58 -12.83
N GLY A 49 -8.10 -3.15 -12.15
CA GLY A 49 -7.96 -3.09 -10.70
C GLY A 49 -8.85 -4.06 -9.93
N SER A 50 -9.64 -4.90 -10.63
CA SER A 50 -10.40 -5.98 -10.00
C SER A 50 -9.47 -7.10 -9.52
N ILE A 51 -9.91 -7.88 -8.53
CA ILE A 51 -9.14 -9.00 -7.98
C ILE A 51 -9.05 -10.11 -9.04
N ALA A 52 -7.82 -10.47 -9.41
CA ALA A 52 -7.58 -11.51 -10.39
C ALA A 52 -7.79 -12.92 -9.81
N ARG A 53 -8.22 -13.83 -10.68
CA ARG A 53 -8.29 -15.26 -10.38
C ARG A 53 -7.31 -16.02 -11.25
N LEU A 54 -6.41 -16.76 -10.64
CA LEU A 54 -5.54 -17.70 -11.32
C LEU A 54 -6.15 -19.11 -11.16
N GLY A 55 -6.78 -19.59 -12.22
CA GLY A 55 -7.67 -20.75 -12.14
C GLY A 55 -8.86 -20.48 -11.21
N PRO A 56 -9.18 -21.37 -10.26
CA PRO A 56 -10.32 -21.19 -9.37
C PRO A 56 -10.05 -20.25 -8.17
N ARG A 57 -8.82 -19.76 -7.98
CA ARG A 57 -8.37 -19.11 -6.74
C ARG A 57 -8.11 -17.62 -6.93
N GLU A 58 -8.54 -16.84 -5.96
CA GLU A 58 -8.06 -15.48 -5.76
C GLU A 58 -6.67 -15.55 -5.13
N MET A 59 -5.69 -14.95 -5.80
CA MET A 59 -4.31 -14.93 -5.32
C MET A 59 -4.01 -13.60 -4.67
N TRP A 60 -3.39 -13.68 -3.51
CA TRP A 60 -3.01 -12.52 -2.71
C TRP A 60 -1.53 -12.59 -2.39
N MET A 61 -0.97 -11.46 -2.05
CA MET A 61 0.39 -11.33 -1.55
C MET A 61 0.40 -10.56 -0.24
N ALA A 62 1.38 -10.83 0.59
CA ALA A 62 1.62 -10.06 1.81
C ALA A 62 3.12 -10.04 2.11
N LEU A 63 3.56 -9.02 2.80
CA LEU A 63 4.86 -9.08 3.47
C LEU A 63 4.81 -10.08 4.61
N SER A 64 5.92 -10.75 4.82
CA SER A 64 6.07 -11.69 5.93
C SER A 64 7.51 -11.74 6.42
N ALA A 65 7.68 -12.00 7.71
CA ALA A 65 8.96 -12.28 8.32
C ALA A 65 8.80 -13.30 9.45
N PRO A 66 9.85 -14.07 9.81
CA PRO A 66 9.79 -14.95 10.96
C PRO A 66 9.44 -14.20 12.25
N ASP A 67 8.59 -14.80 13.08
CA ASP A 67 8.33 -14.31 14.43
C ASP A 67 9.52 -14.66 15.33
N ARG A 68 10.33 -13.66 15.64
CA ARG A 68 11.49 -13.82 16.53
C ARG A 68 11.26 -13.17 17.91
N GLY A 69 10.02 -12.84 18.23
CA GLY A 69 9.62 -12.19 19.48
C GLY A 69 9.83 -10.68 19.49
N ASP A 70 10.54 -10.10 18.53
CA ASP A 70 10.63 -8.65 18.29
C ASP A 70 9.90 -8.28 16.99
N PRO A 71 8.70 -7.66 17.06
CA PRO A 71 7.97 -7.29 15.86
C PRO A 71 8.69 -6.28 14.95
N GLU A 72 9.56 -5.43 15.49
CA GLU A 72 10.27 -4.42 14.70
C GLU A 72 11.36 -5.06 13.82
N ALA A 73 11.92 -6.20 14.23
CA ALA A 73 12.89 -6.95 13.44
C ALA A 73 12.33 -7.44 12.09
N ARG A 74 10.97 -7.56 11.96
CA ARG A 74 10.31 -7.98 10.73
C ARG A 74 10.68 -7.13 9.51
N HIS A 75 10.92 -5.84 9.71
CA HIS A 75 11.26 -4.92 8.62
C HIS A 75 12.61 -5.25 7.97
N PHE A 76 13.48 -5.97 8.67
CA PHE A 76 14.81 -6.34 8.19
C PHE A 76 14.91 -7.78 7.66
N GLU A 77 13.85 -8.58 7.81
CA GLU A 77 13.78 -9.97 7.34
C GLU A 77 12.59 -10.22 6.41
N ALA A 78 12.01 -9.17 5.85
CA ALA A 78 10.80 -9.24 5.03
C ALA A 78 11.02 -9.96 3.70
N ASP A 79 10.10 -10.84 3.37
CA ASP A 79 9.89 -11.43 2.05
C ASP A 79 8.42 -11.31 1.65
N ILE A 80 8.14 -11.35 0.33
CA ILE A 80 6.76 -11.36 -0.18
C ILE A 80 6.31 -12.80 -0.29
N ARG A 81 5.12 -13.09 0.28
CA ARG A 81 4.55 -14.44 0.29
C ARG A 81 3.21 -14.51 -0.44
N TRP A 82 2.95 -15.67 -1.02
CA TRP A 82 1.65 -16.01 -1.60
C TRP A 82 0.64 -16.35 -0.52
N LEU A 83 -0.51 -15.71 -0.56
CA LEU A 83 -1.65 -16.05 0.26
C LEU A 83 -2.82 -16.46 -0.63
N VAL A 84 -3.52 -17.52 -0.22
CA VAL A 84 -4.78 -17.96 -0.82
C VAL A 84 -5.86 -17.90 0.23
N ARG A 85 -7.00 -17.28 -0.10
CA ARG A 85 -8.17 -17.27 0.75
C ARG A 85 -8.96 -18.56 0.53
N GLU A 86 -9.12 -19.34 1.56
CA GLU A 86 -9.92 -20.57 1.58
C GLU A 86 -11.07 -20.42 2.59
N GLN A 87 -12.02 -21.36 2.57
CA GLN A 87 -13.18 -21.32 3.49
C GLN A 87 -12.80 -21.23 4.99
N LYS A 88 -11.65 -21.81 5.36
CA LYS A 88 -11.16 -21.85 6.75
C LYS A 88 -10.21 -20.72 7.11
N GLY A 89 -9.96 -19.78 6.20
CA GLY A 89 -9.04 -18.68 6.40
C GLY A 89 -7.94 -18.59 5.33
N TRP A 90 -6.85 -17.96 5.67
CA TRP A 90 -5.73 -17.76 4.78
C TRP A 90 -4.73 -18.91 4.85
N VAL A 91 -4.17 -19.29 3.70
CA VAL A 91 -3.14 -20.32 3.57
C VAL A 91 -1.92 -19.70 2.90
N ASP A 92 -0.75 -19.85 3.53
CA ASP A 92 0.53 -19.46 2.94
C ASP A 92 1.01 -20.53 1.95
N ARG A 93 1.35 -20.10 0.74
CA ARG A 93 1.82 -20.95 -0.37
C ARG A 93 3.32 -20.76 -0.67
N GLY A 94 4.05 -20.08 0.19
CA GLY A 94 5.49 -19.89 0.03
C GLY A 94 5.90 -18.51 -0.46
N ALA A 95 7.20 -18.31 -0.63
CA ALA A 95 7.76 -17.07 -1.16
C ALA A 95 7.30 -16.84 -2.61
N VAL A 96 7.05 -15.57 -2.96
CA VAL A 96 6.67 -15.17 -4.33
C VAL A 96 7.86 -15.26 -5.26
N LEU A 97 8.97 -14.65 -4.89
CA LEU A 97 10.17 -14.64 -5.70
C LEU A 97 11.15 -15.74 -5.24
N PRO A 98 11.80 -16.44 -6.17
CA PRO A 98 12.97 -17.25 -5.83
C PRO A 98 14.13 -16.34 -5.44
N ARG A 99 15.16 -16.92 -4.83
CA ARG A 99 16.36 -16.16 -4.49
C ARG A 99 17.14 -15.76 -5.73
N PHE A 100 17.29 -14.46 -5.93
CA PHE A 100 18.12 -13.86 -6.97
C PHE A 100 19.36 -13.18 -6.35
N SER A 101 20.38 -12.96 -7.19
CA SER A 101 21.45 -12.02 -6.86
C SER A 101 20.95 -10.62 -7.24
N VAL A 102 20.58 -9.83 -6.26
CA VAL A 102 19.93 -8.51 -6.40
C VAL A 102 20.67 -7.45 -5.59
N PRO A 103 20.53 -6.16 -5.93
CA PRO A 103 21.24 -5.08 -5.22
C PRO A 103 20.56 -4.65 -3.91
N TYR A 104 19.39 -5.17 -3.58
CA TYR A 104 18.66 -4.90 -2.35
C TYR A 104 18.79 -6.06 -1.34
N GLU A 105 18.51 -5.79 -0.08
CA GLU A 105 18.65 -6.80 0.99
C GLU A 105 17.35 -7.58 1.23
N ARG A 106 16.18 -6.97 0.98
CA ARG A 106 14.86 -7.54 1.25
C ARG A 106 13.76 -6.91 0.43
N GLU A 107 12.60 -7.55 0.43
CA GLU A 107 11.42 -7.13 -0.29
C GLU A 107 10.47 -6.39 0.66
N TRP A 108 9.97 -5.21 0.22
CA TRP A 108 8.86 -4.53 0.86
C TRP A 108 7.67 -4.43 -0.09
N ALA A 109 6.57 -3.86 0.40
CA ALA A 109 5.27 -3.87 -0.23
C ALA A 109 5.23 -3.33 -1.67
N GLY A 110 4.16 -3.69 -2.35
CA GLY A 110 3.92 -3.31 -3.73
C GLY A 110 2.53 -3.71 -4.21
N SER A 111 2.45 -4.09 -5.49
CA SER A 111 1.24 -4.57 -6.16
C SER A 111 1.57 -5.65 -7.19
N ALA A 112 0.55 -6.35 -7.68
CA ALA A 112 0.74 -7.39 -8.68
C ALA A 112 -0.36 -7.32 -9.75
N LEU A 113 0.05 -7.37 -11.02
CA LEU A 113 -0.81 -7.36 -12.19
C LEU A 113 -0.81 -8.72 -12.87
N PHE A 114 -1.98 -9.30 -13.09
CA PHE A 114 -2.17 -10.41 -14.01
C PHE A 114 -2.78 -9.92 -15.32
N ASP A 115 -2.07 -10.14 -16.41
CA ASP A 115 -2.46 -9.64 -17.70
C ASP A 115 -1.92 -10.51 -18.83
N GLU A 116 -2.80 -10.92 -19.76
CA GLU A 116 -2.46 -11.69 -20.96
C GLU A 116 -1.55 -12.92 -20.67
N GLY A 117 -1.88 -13.68 -19.62
CA GLY A 117 -1.10 -14.86 -19.22
C GLY A 117 0.25 -14.53 -18.57
N ARG A 118 0.47 -13.31 -18.16
CA ARG A 118 1.67 -12.84 -17.46
C ARG A 118 1.31 -12.24 -16.11
N LEU A 119 2.05 -12.61 -15.10
CA LEU A 119 2.03 -11.99 -13.81
C LEU A 119 3.22 -11.04 -13.70
N THR A 120 2.98 -9.81 -13.27
CA THR A 120 4.04 -8.82 -12.99
C THR A 120 3.89 -8.35 -11.56
N LEU A 121 4.94 -8.51 -10.78
CA LEU A 121 5.07 -7.97 -9.44
C LEU A 121 5.83 -6.65 -9.51
N PHE A 122 5.27 -5.59 -8.92
CA PHE A 122 5.90 -4.32 -8.63
C PHE A 122 6.11 -4.23 -7.14
N PHE A 123 7.32 -3.95 -6.66
CA PHE A 123 7.62 -3.98 -5.24
C PHE A 123 8.78 -3.05 -4.88
N THR A 124 9.01 -2.90 -3.60
CA THR A 124 10.13 -2.12 -3.08
C THR A 124 11.28 -3.04 -2.71
N GLY A 125 12.43 -2.84 -3.33
CA GLY A 125 13.69 -3.36 -2.83
C GLY A 125 14.22 -2.46 -1.73
N ALA A 126 14.28 -2.97 -0.51
CA ALA A 126 14.71 -2.23 0.67
C ALA A 126 16.10 -2.65 1.14
N GLY A 127 16.88 -1.64 1.60
CA GLY A 127 18.31 -1.79 1.84
C GLY A 127 19.11 -1.85 0.55
N ILE A 128 20.38 -1.48 0.62
CA ILE A 128 21.34 -1.66 -0.47
C ILE A 128 22.46 -2.56 0.05
N VAL A 129 22.67 -3.66 -0.63
CA VAL A 129 23.71 -4.64 -0.25
C VAL A 129 25.05 -3.95 -0.04
N GLY A 130 25.61 -4.10 1.16
CA GLY A 130 26.87 -3.50 1.55
C GLY A 130 26.81 -2.04 2.02
N ARG A 131 25.61 -1.41 2.11
CA ARG A 131 25.42 -0.11 2.76
C ARG A 131 24.76 -0.25 4.12
N SER A 132 25.20 0.57 5.08
CA SER A 132 24.57 0.64 6.41
C SER A 132 23.21 1.34 6.35
N GLY A 133 22.41 1.19 7.43
CA GLY A 133 21.10 1.84 7.61
C GLY A 133 19.93 0.97 7.22
N GLY A 134 19.99 0.30 6.07
CA GLY A 134 19.01 -0.72 5.66
C GLY A 134 17.64 -0.19 5.26
N TYR A 135 17.42 1.11 5.15
CA TYR A 135 16.12 1.70 4.81
C TYR A 135 16.07 2.36 3.41
N GLN A 136 17.15 2.22 2.65
CA GLN A 136 17.18 2.69 1.28
C GLN A 136 16.06 2.01 0.48
N GLN A 137 15.36 2.75 -0.36
CA GLN A 137 14.17 2.27 -1.06
C GLN A 137 14.31 2.50 -2.55
N ARG A 138 14.04 1.49 -3.36
CA ARG A 138 14.00 1.53 -4.82
C ARG A 138 12.84 0.69 -5.31
N LEU A 139 12.20 1.12 -6.40
CA LEU A 139 11.12 0.38 -7.02
C LEU A 139 11.67 -0.64 -8.01
N PHE A 140 11.19 -1.86 -7.90
CA PHE A 140 11.54 -2.99 -8.75
C PHE A 140 10.32 -3.63 -9.39
N GLU A 141 10.56 -4.34 -10.47
CA GLU A 141 9.56 -5.21 -11.09
C GLU A 141 10.18 -6.54 -11.49
N ALA A 142 9.38 -7.61 -11.43
CA ALA A 142 9.68 -8.95 -11.93
C ALA A 142 8.43 -9.55 -12.54
N SER A 143 8.59 -10.47 -13.51
CA SER A 143 7.44 -11.10 -14.16
C SER A 143 7.63 -12.58 -14.36
N ALA A 144 6.51 -13.33 -14.42
CA ALA A 144 6.45 -14.75 -14.71
C ALA A 144 5.29 -15.05 -15.67
N PRO A 145 5.39 -16.04 -16.55
CA PRO A 145 4.25 -16.53 -17.31
C PRO A 145 3.29 -17.26 -16.36
N VAL A 146 1.99 -17.19 -16.66
CA VAL A 146 0.96 -18.00 -16.01
C VAL A 146 0.35 -18.91 -17.06
N TYR A 147 0.37 -20.20 -16.81
CA TYR A 147 -0.17 -21.21 -17.71
C TYR A 147 -1.69 -21.36 -17.55
N ASP A 148 -2.35 -22.00 -18.51
CA ASP A 148 -3.82 -22.16 -18.53
C ASP A 148 -4.39 -22.87 -17.28
N ASP A 149 -3.60 -23.72 -16.65
CA ASP A 149 -3.97 -24.40 -15.40
C ASP A 149 -3.80 -23.53 -14.14
N GLY A 150 -3.35 -22.28 -14.31
CA GLY A 150 -3.05 -21.34 -13.23
C GLY A 150 -1.68 -21.52 -12.58
N THR A 151 -0.85 -22.41 -13.11
CA THR A 151 0.54 -22.59 -12.66
C THR A 151 1.38 -21.38 -13.07
N ILE A 152 2.17 -20.85 -12.12
CA ILE A 152 3.10 -19.76 -12.35
C ILE A 152 4.44 -20.35 -12.77
N GLY A 153 4.95 -19.89 -13.91
CA GLY A 153 6.24 -20.34 -14.44
C GLY A 153 7.44 -19.64 -13.77
N GLU A 154 8.57 -19.69 -14.43
CA GLU A 154 9.81 -19.12 -13.91
C GLU A 154 9.76 -17.59 -13.91
N TRP A 155 10.13 -16.98 -12.78
CA TRP A 155 10.25 -15.55 -12.61
C TRP A 155 11.50 -14.99 -13.31
N SER A 156 11.34 -13.86 -13.97
CA SER A 156 12.49 -13.06 -14.38
C SER A 156 13.25 -12.53 -13.17
N ALA A 157 14.54 -12.27 -13.31
CA ALA A 157 15.27 -11.52 -12.29
C ALA A 157 14.63 -10.12 -12.11
N PRO A 158 14.50 -9.64 -10.86
CA PRO A 158 14.02 -8.29 -10.58
C PRO A 158 14.90 -7.23 -11.24
N ARG A 159 14.25 -6.21 -11.82
CA ARG A 159 14.92 -5.04 -12.40
C ARG A 159 14.35 -3.75 -11.82
N PRO A 160 15.13 -2.67 -11.73
CA PRO A 160 14.60 -1.38 -11.33
C PRO A 160 13.45 -0.94 -12.26
N SER A 161 12.33 -0.49 -11.68
CA SER A 161 11.25 0.14 -12.44
C SER A 161 11.61 1.58 -12.80
N ILE A 162 12.26 2.28 -11.88
CA ILE A 162 12.69 3.68 -12.02
C ILE A 162 14.19 3.76 -11.77
N GLU A 163 14.92 4.24 -12.75
CA GLU A 163 16.39 4.34 -12.68
C GLU A 163 16.87 5.73 -12.25
N THR A 164 16.11 6.78 -12.57
CA THR A 164 16.52 8.16 -12.33
C THR A 164 15.43 8.95 -11.62
N LEU A 165 15.79 9.57 -10.50
CA LEU A 165 14.90 10.48 -9.77
C LEU A 165 14.82 11.83 -10.49
N THR A 166 13.65 12.46 -10.42
CA THR A 166 13.45 13.86 -10.81
C THR A 166 13.54 14.78 -9.60
N PRO A 167 13.73 16.10 -9.79
CA PRO A 167 13.93 17.03 -8.68
C PRO A 167 12.76 17.15 -7.70
N GLU A 168 11.58 16.66 -8.06
CA GLU A 168 10.37 16.69 -7.22
C GLU A 168 10.43 15.71 -6.05
N TYR A 169 11.25 14.65 -6.16
CA TYR A 169 11.25 13.54 -5.21
C TYR A 169 12.54 13.45 -4.40
N CYS A 170 12.41 13.20 -3.11
CA CYS A 170 13.54 12.83 -2.27
C CYS A 170 14.10 11.47 -2.67
N ALA A 171 15.41 11.34 -2.64
CA ALA A 171 16.04 10.03 -2.55
C ALA A 171 15.79 9.44 -1.16
N ALA A 172 15.20 8.24 -1.11
CA ALA A 172 14.99 7.52 0.16
C ALA A 172 16.26 6.71 0.51
N ASP A 173 17.38 7.41 0.69
CA ASP A 173 18.71 6.81 0.90
C ASP A 173 19.19 6.87 2.34
N GLU A 174 18.73 7.87 3.09
CA GLU A 174 19.23 8.14 4.43
C GLU A 174 18.06 8.40 5.37
N HIS A 175 18.00 7.66 6.46
CA HIS A 175 17.15 7.97 7.60
C HIS A 175 17.30 6.93 8.71
N HIS A 176 16.75 7.25 9.86
CA HIS A 176 16.94 6.51 11.09
C HIS A 176 15.62 5.97 11.70
N GLY A 177 14.55 5.86 10.91
CA GLY A 177 13.25 5.36 11.36
C GLY A 177 12.51 6.30 12.30
N GLU A 178 12.90 7.58 12.40
CA GLU A 178 12.23 8.56 13.25
C GLU A 178 11.06 9.23 12.50
N PRO A 179 9.90 9.45 13.15
CA PRO A 179 8.80 10.21 12.57
C PRO A 179 9.27 11.58 12.04
N GLY A 180 8.80 11.97 10.84
CA GLY A 180 9.21 13.18 10.13
C GLY A 180 10.56 13.09 9.42
N ARG A 181 11.36 12.04 9.66
CA ARG A 181 12.68 11.87 9.04
C ARG A 181 12.76 10.71 8.05
N ILE A 182 11.85 9.77 8.13
CA ILE A 182 11.76 8.69 7.15
C ILE A 182 11.29 9.27 5.82
N LYS A 183 12.17 9.23 4.81
CA LYS A 183 11.79 9.60 3.45
C LYS A 183 11.36 8.38 2.68
N ALA A 184 10.39 8.56 1.82
CA ALA A 184 9.72 7.47 1.12
C ALA A 184 9.97 7.51 -0.39
N PHE A 185 10.20 6.34 -0.96
CA PHE A 185 10.15 6.04 -2.38
C PHE A 185 9.86 4.54 -2.51
N ARG A 186 8.60 4.13 -2.17
CA ARG A 186 8.21 2.73 -1.93
C ARG A 186 6.76 2.43 -2.29
N ASP A 187 6.36 1.18 -2.15
CA ASP A 187 5.00 0.65 -2.26
C ASP A 187 4.35 0.92 -3.62
N PRO A 188 4.95 0.52 -4.75
CA PRO A 188 4.40 0.81 -6.07
C PRO A 188 3.08 0.06 -6.29
N ALA A 189 2.03 0.79 -6.62
CA ALA A 189 0.72 0.28 -7.01
C ALA A 189 0.48 0.53 -8.50
N PHE A 190 0.24 -0.53 -9.25
CA PHE A 190 -0.09 -0.44 -10.66
C PHE A 190 -1.52 0.11 -10.83
N PHE A 191 -1.67 1.03 -11.78
CA PHE A 191 -2.95 1.55 -12.21
C PHE A 191 -2.97 1.73 -13.74
N ARG A 192 -4.03 1.24 -14.38
CA ARG A 192 -4.31 1.55 -15.78
C ARG A 192 -5.49 2.50 -15.84
N ASP A 193 -5.27 3.65 -16.47
CA ASP A 193 -6.32 4.64 -16.67
C ASP A 193 -7.33 4.11 -17.70
N PRO A 194 -8.60 3.90 -17.33
CA PRO A 194 -9.61 3.42 -18.27
C PRO A 194 -10.00 4.45 -19.31
N MET A 195 -9.66 5.72 -19.14
CA MET A 195 -10.04 6.79 -20.06
C MET A 195 -9.13 6.86 -21.30
N ASP A 196 -7.84 6.57 -21.14
CA ASP A 196 -6.87 6.63 -22.26
C ASP A 196 -6.03 5.35 -22.42
N GLY A 197 -6.17 4.41 -21.48
CA GLY A 197 -5.42 3.16 -21.45
C GLY A 197 -3.97 3.29 -21.01
N ALA A 198 -3.53 4.47 -20.56
CA ALA A 198 -2.18 4.67 -20.07
C ALA A 198 -1.96 3.92 -18.75
N GLU A 199 -0.73 3.44 -18.57
CA GLU A 199 -0.33 2.68 -17.38
C GLU A 199 0.53 3.54 -16.46
N TYR A 200 0.29 3.42 -15.17
CA TYR A 200 0.94 4.20 -14.13
C TYR A 200 1.40 3.30 -12.97
N LEU A 201 2.48 3.73 -12.30
CA LEU A 201 2.78 3.35 -10.93
C LEU A 201 2.48 4.54 -10.03
N VAL A 202 1.62 4.31 -9.04
CA VAL A 202 1.35 5.24 -7.94
C VAL A 202 2.11 4.73 -6.73
N PHE A 203 2.81 5.57 -5.99
CA PHE A 203 3.70 5.10 -4.94
C PHE A 203 3.83 6.09 -3.79
N THR A 204 4.23 5.58 -2.63
CA THR A 204 4.57 6.38 -1.46
C THR A 204 5.86 7.16 -1.73
N ALA A 205 5.81 8.48 -1.59
CA ALA A 205 6.94 9.36 -1.87
C ALA A 205 7.11 10.45 -0.81
N SER A 206 8.26 11.11 -0.83
CA SER A 206 8.51 12.36 -0.12
C SER A 206 8.93 13.43 -1.12
N LEU A 207 8.42 14.65 -0.94
CA LEU A 207 8.82 15.80 -1.75
C LEU A 207 10.28 16.17 -1.46
N ALA A 208 11.03 16.50 -2.51
CA ALA A 208 12.27 17.25 -2.37
C ALA A 208 11.99 18.75 -2.19
N ALA A 209 13.00 19.52 -1.82
CA ALA A 209 12.97 20.99 -1.79
C ALA A 209 11.73 21.60 -1.09
N THR A 210 11.38 21.09 0.10
CA THR A 210 10.36 21.66 0.99
C THR A 210 11.00 22.29 2.23
N GLY A 211 10.24 23.14 2.94
CA GLY A 211 10.65 23.69 4.23
C GLY A 211 10.28 22.80 5.43
N SER A 212 9.67 21.65 5.22
CA SER A 212 9.17 20.77 6.27
C SER A 212 9.80 19.38 6.18
N ASP A 213 10.08 18.77 7.34
CA ASP A 213 10.43 17.36 7.44
C ASP A 213 9.20 16.45 7.24
N TYR A 214 7.99 17.01 7.39
CA TYR A 214 6.71 16.33 7.16
C TYR A 214 6.25 16.60 5.73
N ASN A 215 6.85 15.93 4.77
CA ASN A 215 6.75 16.22 3.33
C ASN A 215 6.26 15.01 2.51
N GLY A 216 5.38 14.22 3.09
CA GLY A 216 4.78 13.06 2.43
C GLY A 216 4.05 13.44 1.14
N ALA A 217 4.16 12.57 0.14
CA ALA A 217 3.52 12.75 -1.16
C ALA A 217 3.08 11.41 -1.76
N VAL A 218 2.16 11.49 -2.71
CA VAL A 218 1.81 10.39 -3.60
C VAL A 218 2.54 10.59 -4.92
N GLY A 219 3.53 9.74 -5.16
CA GLY A 219 4.31 9.74 -6.38
C GLY A 219 3.57 9.12 -7.56
N LEU A 220 3.98 9.51 -8.76
CA LEU A 220 3.42 9.02 -10.01
C LEU A 220 4.54 8.76 -11.03
N ALA A 221 4.48 7.60 -11.69
CA ALA A 221 5.25 7.32 -12.88
C ALA A 221 4.34 6.79 -13.98
N ARG A 222 4.62 7.14 -15.23
CA ARG A 222 3.90 6.66 -16.41
C ARG A 222 4.75 5.66 -17.17
N ARG A 223 4.12 4.63 -17.72
CA ARG A 223 4.78 3.70 -18.63
C ARG A 223 5.28 4.43 -19.87
N ASP A 224 6.55 4.27 -20.17
CA ASP A 224 7.20 4.82 -21.37
C ASP A 224 8.03 3.72 -22.03
N GLY A 225 7.50 3.18 -23.12
CA GLY A 225 8.09 2.00 -23.75
C GLY A 225 8.18 0.81 -22.78
N SER A 226 9.39 0.32 -22.53
CA SER A 226 9.64 -0.80 -21.61
C SER A 226 9.94 -0.36 -20.17
N GLY A 227 10.00 0.96 -19.89
CA GLY A 227 10.35 1.55 -18.60
C GLY A 227 9.24 2.42 -18.03
N TRP A 228 9.60 3.23 -17.02
CA TRP A 228 8.73 4.17 -16.34
C TRP A 228 9.39 5.54 -16.25
N SER A 229 8.65 6.58 -16.58
CA SER A 229 9.07 7.99 -16.47
C SER A 229 8.32 8.64 -15.32
N LEU A 230 9.07 9.26 -14.39
CA LEU A 230 8.49 10.01 -13.27
C LEU A 230 7.72 11.22 -13.77
N LEU A 231 6.57 11.45 -13.17
CA LEU A 231 5.74 12.64 -13.32
C LEU A 231 5.69 13.40 -11.99
N PRO A 232 5.24 14.67 -11.97
CA PRO A 232 4.98 15.37 -10.73
C PRO A 232 4.01 14.59 -9.83
N PRO A 233 4.15 14.68 -8.49
CA PRO A 233 3.26 13.99 -7.54
C PRO A 233 1.79 14.33 -7.78
N LEU A 234 0.89 13.37 -7.56
CA LEU A 234 -0.58 13.58 -7.61
C LEU A 234 -1.04 14.48 -6.46
N VAL A 235 -0.63 14.12 -5.24
CA VAL A 235 -1.01 14.78 -4.00
C VAL A 235 0.22 14.90 -3.10
N HIS A 236 0.27 15.94 -2.28
CA HIS A 236 1.25 16.06 -1.20
C HIS A 236 0.61 16.55 0.09
N ALA A 237 1.27 16.26 1.21
CA ALA A 237 0.89 16.66 2.57
C ALA A 237 2.00 17.50 3.23
N ASP A 238 2.69 18.35 2.46
CA ASP A 238 3.82 19.15 2.95
C ASP A 238 3.41 20.04 4.13
N GLY A 239 4.15 19.93 5.24
CA GLY A 239 3.84 20.58 6.52
C GLY A 239 2.66 19.99 7.27
N VAL A 240 2.11 18.85 6.83
CA VAL A 240 0.95 18.18 7.47
C VAL A 240 1.30 16.78 7.93
N ASN A 241 1.83 15.94 7.03
CA ASN A 241 2.10 14.56 7.32
C ASN A 241 3.35 14.07 6.56
N ASN A 242 4.13 13.20 7.19
CA ASN A 242 5.35 12.66 6.60
C ASN A 242 5.08 11.50 5.62
N GLU A 243 3.98 10.77 5.80
CA GLU A 243 3.75 9.51 5.09
C GLU A 243 2.33 9.38 4.56
N LEU A 244 2.21 9.32 3.25
CA LEU A 244 1.02 8.90 2.53
C LEU A 244 1.31 7.49 1.99
N GLU A 245 1.29 6.49 2.91
CA GLU A 245 1.77 5.13 2.62
C GLU A 245 0.79 4.31 1.79
N ARG A 246 1.33 3.34 1.04
CA ARG A 246 0.53 2.40 0.25
C ARG A 246 -0.43 3.11 -0.70
N ALA A 247 0.02 4.24 -1.27
CA ALA A 247 -0.80 5.05 -2.15
C ALA A 247 -1.21 4.26 -3.41
N HIS A 248 -2.51 4.26 -3.71
CA HIS A 248 -3.05 3.57 -4.88
C HIS A 248 -4.32 4.26 -5.40
N VAL A 249 -4.63 4.05 -6.67
CA VAL A 249 -5.80 4.64 -7.33
C VAL A 249 -6.79 3.54 -7.71
N VAL A 250 -8.07 3.82 -7.48
CA VAL A 250 -9.20 3.03 -7.96
C VAL A 250 -10.06 3.91 -8.85
N PHE A 251 -10.46 3.41 -10.02
CA PHE A 251 -11.45 4.07 -10.85
C PHE A 251 -12.81 3.37 -10.72
N ARG A 252 -13.83 4.14 -10.38
CA ARG A 252 -15.16 3.60 -10.18
C ARG A 252 -16.24 4.64 -10.48
N ASN A 253 -17.29 4.26 -11.19
CA ASN A 253 -18.45 5.13 -11.51
C ASN A 253 -18.06 6.49 -12.14
N GLY A 254 -16.99 6.49 -12.97
CA GLY A 254 -16.54 7.73 -13.64
C GLY A 254 -15.69 8.64 -12.79
N MET A 255 -15.25 8.19 -11.59
CA MET A 255 -14.39 8.96 -10.70
C MET A 255 -13.12 8.17 -10.36
N TYR A 256 -12.04 8.90 -10.14
CA TYR A 256 -10.80 8.40 -9.58
C TYR A 256 -10.82 8.58 -8.07
N TYR A 257 -10.47 7.54 -7.35
CA TYR A 257 -10.31 7.53 -5.90
C TYR A 257 -8.85 7.20 -5.59
N LEU A 258 -8.16 8.15 -5.01
CA LEU A 258 -6.80 7.98 -4.50
C LEU A 258 -6.90 7.65 -3.02
N PHE A 259 -6.32 6.52 -2.62
CA PHE A 259 -6.25 6.10 -1.23
C PHE A 259 -4.79 6.07 -0.76
N TRP A 260 -4.61 6.29 0.54
CA TRP A 260 -3.36 6.06 1.27
C TRP A 260 -3.66 5.70 2.71
N VAL A 261 -2.65 5.22 3.43
CA VAL A 261 -2.72 5.01 4.88
C VAL A 261 -1.75 5.94 5.58
N THR A 262 -2.09 6.34 6.78
CA THR A 262 -1.18 7.11 7.63
C THR A 262 -1.43 6.82 9.10
N GLN A 263 -0.42 7.07 9.93
CA GLN A 263 -0.47 6.89 11.37
C GLN A 263 -0.60 8.23 12.08
N THR A 264 -1.19 8.22 13.26
CA THR A 264 -1.27 9.43 14.12
C THR A 264 0.12 10.02 14.39
N SER A 265 1.14 9.17 14.53
CA SER A 265 2.53 9.58 14.82
C SER A 265 3.26 10.27 13.67
N THR A 266 2.76 10.15 12.43
CA THR A 266 3.42 10.73 11.25
C THR A 266 2.93 12.13 10.90
N PHE A 267 1.94 12.65 11.63
CA PHE A 267 1.51 14.05 11.49
C PHE A 267 2.55 15.01 12.04
N ALA A 268 2.67 16.17 11.43
CA ALA A 268 3.50 17.26 11.95
C ALA A 268 3.01 17.67 13.35
N PRO A 269 3.92 17.99 14.30
CA PRO A 269 3.55 18.29 15.69
C PRO A 269 2.56 19.44 15.86
N ASP A 270 2.55 20.38 14.91
CA ASP A 270 1.68 21.56 14.89
C ASP A 270 0.48 21.40 13.93
N ALA A 271 0.30 20.23 13.33
CA ALA A 271 -0.89 19.85 12.59
C ALA A 271 -1.89 19.16 13.55
N ASN A 272 -3.19 19.26 13.22
CA ASN A 272 -4.19 18.46 13.91
C ASN A 272 -4.02 16.99 13.50
N ALA A 273 -3.47 16.17 14.40
CA ALA A 273 -3.22 14.77 14.12
C ALA A 273 -4.54 14.00 14.01
N GLY A 274 -4.75 13.37 12.86
CA GLY A 274 -5.84 12.42 12.65
C GLY A 274 -5.53 11.03 13.22
N PRO A 275 -6.53 10.14 13.30
CA PRO A 275 -6.34 8.76 13.73
C PRO A 275 -5.52 7.96 12.71
N THR A 276 -4.87 6.90 13.16
CA THR A 276 -4.34 5.87 12.26
C THR A 276 -5.48 5.26 11.46
N GLY A 277 -5.34 5.18 10.11
CA GLY A 277 -6.44 4.70 9.27
C GLY A 277 -6.21 4.82 7.77
N LEU A 278 -7.30 4.61 7.05
CA LEU A 278 -7.39 4.79 5.61
C LEU A 278 -7.86 6.21 5.30
N TYR A 279 -7.15 6.88 4.40
CA TYR A 279 -7.44 8.22 3.91
C TYR A 279 -7.58 8.21 2.39
N GLY A 280 -8.15 9.27 1.82
CA GLY A 280 -8.22 9.39 0.38
C GLY A 280 -8.79 10.70 -0.12
N MET A 281 -8.67 10.86 -1.43
CA MET A 281 -9.22 11.98 -2.20
C MET A 281 -9.89 11.45 -3.46
N ALA A 282 -10.84 12.20 -4.02
CA ALA A 282 -11.51 11.87 -5.27
C ALA A 282 -11.29 12.96 -6.32
N SER A 283 -11.38 12.57 -7.59
CA SER A 283 -11.30 13.49 -8.73
C SER A 283 -12.03 12.93 -9.95
N HIS A 284 -12.45 13.80 -10.84
CA HIS A 284 -12.93 13.42 -12.18
C HIS A 284 -11.80 13.21 -13.21
N SER A 285 -10.55 13.52 -12.83
CA SER A 285 -9.37 13.34 -13.68
C SER A 285 -8.20 12.84 -12.86
N LEU A 286 -7.38 11.93 -13.41
CA LEU A 286 -6.16 11.46 -12.75
C LEU A 286 -5.20 12.62 -12.44
N SER A 287 -5.17 13.64 -13.28
CA SER A 287 -4.34 14.84 -13.07
C SER A 287 -4.93 15.84 -12.04
N GLY A 288 -6.06 15.51 -11.42
CA GLY A 288 -6.76 16.38 -10.46
C GLY A 288 -7.60 17.49 -11.12
N PRO A 289 -8.04 18.49 -10.35
CA PRO A 289 -7.80 18.63 -8.91
C PRO A 289 -8.45 17.52 -8.09
N TRP A 290 -7.82 17.16 -6.98
CA TRP A 290 -8.31 16.16 -6.04
C TRP A 290 -9.03 16.84 -4.87
N ALA A 291 -10.22 16.34 -4.51
CA ALA A 291 -10.99 16.77 -3.33
C ALA A 291 -10.90 15.70 -2.22
N PRO A 292 -10.78 16.10 -0.93
CA PRO A 292 -10.70 15.15 0.15
C PRO A 292 -12.00 14.35 0.32
N LEU A 293 -11.91 13.03 0.39
CA LEU A 293 -13.05 12.17 0.69
C LEU A 293 -13.64 12.54 2.05
N ASN A 294 -14.97 12.47 2.18
CA ASN A 294 -15.69 12.75 3.42
C ASN A 294 -15.37 14.17 3.99
N GLY A 295 -14.94 15.10 3.14
CA GLY A 295 -14.61 16.49 3.51
C GLY A 295 -13.25 16.69 4.17
N SER A 296 -12.63 15.64 4.76
CA SER A 296 -11.33 15.72 5.44
C SER A 296 -10.25 14.85 4.82
N GLY A 297 -10.63 13.84 4.07
CA GLY A 297 -9.79 12.77 3.57
C GLY A 297 -9.89 11.48 4.39
N LEU A 298 -10.39 11.51 5.62
CA LEU A 298 -10.51 10.31 6.45
C LEU A 298 -11.65 9.42 5.95
N VAL A 299 -11.35 8.14 5.70
CA VAL A 299 -12.29 7.14 5.16
C VAL A 299 -12.66 6.09 6.20
N LEU A 300 -11.65 5.56 6.91
CA LEU A 300 -11.82 4.52 7.92
C LEU A 300 -10.79 4.73 9.02
N ALA A 301 -11.24 4.82 10.27
CA ALA A 301 -10.40 5.12 11.41
C ALA A 301 -10.24 3.91 12.33
N ASN A 302 -9.05 3.70 12.89
CA ASN A 302 -8.95 2.92 14.12
C ASN A 302 -9.66 3.69 15.25
N PRO A 303 -10.42 3.04 16.12
CA PRO A 303 -11.10 3.70 17.22
C PRO A 303 -10.11 4.20 18.27
N ALA A 304 -10.49 5.25 19.00
CA ALA A 304 -9.62 5.89 20.00
C ALA A 304 -9.21 4.96 21.16
N ASP A 305 -10.05 3.97 21.49
CA ASP A 305 -9.77 2.97 22.51
C ASP A 305 -8.90 1.79 22.01
N ASP A 306 -8.64 1.74 20.69
CA ASP A 306 -7.80 0.71 20.06
C ASP A 306 -7.09 1.29 18.82
N PRO A 307 -6.17 2.26 19.00
CA PRO A 307 -5.62 3.08 17.91
C PRO A 307 -4.68 2.30 16.96
N ARG A 308 -4.31 1.07 17.31
CA ARG A 308 -3.47 0.18 16.52
C ARG A 308 -4.18 -1.12 16.14
N ARG A 309 -5.51 -1.09 15.94
CA ARG A 309 -6.33 -2.28 15.62
C ARG A 309 -5.94 -2.93 14.30
N ALA A 310 -5.81 -2.13 13.25
CA ALA A 310 -5.44 -2.58 11.93
C ALA A 310 -4.67 -1.49 11.17
N TYR A 311 -3.85 -1.91 10.22
CA TYR A 311 -3.05 -0.96 9.43
C TYR A 311 -2.84 -1.44 7.99
N SER A 312 -2.29 -0.55 7.15
CA SER A 312 -1.88 -0.80 5.77
C SER A 312 -3.02 -1.30 4.87
N TRP A 313 -4.02 -0.44 4.72
CA TRP A 313 -5.20 -0.72 3.88
C TRP A 313 -4.86 -0.66 2.39
N PHE A 314 -5.37 -1.64 1.64
CA PHE A 314 -5.39 -1.64 0.18
C PHE A 314 -6.83 -1.85 -0.31
N VAL A 315 -7.31 -1.01 -1.24
CA VAL A 315 -8.67 -1.03 -1.76
C VAL A 315 -8.67 -1.48 -3.22
N SER A 316 -9.41 -2.55 -3.55
CA SER A 316 -9.58 -3.02 -4.92
C SER A 316 -10.65 -2.23 -5.69
N ALA A 317 -10.73 -2.39 -7.01
CA ALA A 317 -11.75 -1.77 -7.83
C ALA A 317 -13.18 -2.20 -7.46
N GLU A 318 -13.35 -3.40 -6.86
CA GLU A 318 -14.64 -3.84 -6.32
C GLU A 318 -15.00 -3.15 -4.99
N GLY A 319 -14.08 -2.38 -4.42
CA GLY A 319 -14.25 -1.74 -3.12
C GLY A 319 -13.96 -2.68 -1.94
N ILE A 320 -13.24 -3.76 -2.18
CA ILE A 320 -12.76 -4.63 -1.11
C ILE A 320 -11.51 -4.01 -0.50
N ALA A 321 -11.57 -3.71 0.79
CA ALA A 321 -10.44 -3.19 1.56
C ALA A 321 -9.80 -4.31 2.39
N ALA A 322 -8.51 -4.52 2.19
CA ALA A 322 -7.68 -5.48 2.91
C ALA A 322 -6.70 -4.78 3.82
N SER A 323 -6.39 -5.37 4.97
CA SER A 323 -5.42 -4.87 5.94
C SER A 323 -4.87 -6.02 6.78
N PHE A 324 -4.02 -5.70 7.72
CA PHE A 324 -3.57 -6.66 8.75
C PHE A 324 -3.93 -6.18 10.16
N VAL A 325 -4.02 -7.13 11.08
CA VAL A 325 -4.19 -6.86 12.51
C VAL A 325 -2.84 -6.47 13.08
N ASP A 326 -2.73 -5.22 13.54
CA ASP A 326 -1.49 -4.64 14.04
C ASP A 326 -1.27 -5.03 15.52
N ASP A 327 -1.58 -4.16 16.44
CA ASP A 327 -1.34 -4.34 17.88
C ASP A 327 -2.62 -3.95 18.66
N PRO A 328 -3.66 -4.80 18.61
CA PRO A 328 -4.93 -4.48 19.25
C PRO A 328 -4.83 -4.62 20.77
N GLY A 329 -4.96 -3.49 21.48
CA GLY A 329 -5.01 -3.46 22.92
C GLY A 329 -3.72 -3.94 23.59
N ALA A 330 -3.85 -4.77 24.65
CA ALA A 330 -2.72 -5.25 25.45
C ALA A 330 -2.06 -6.55 24.90
N HIS A 331 -2.42 -6.97 23.70
CA HIS A 331 -2.01 -8.27 23.19
C HIS A 331 -0.66 -8.25 22.42
N GLY A 332 -0.15 -7.06 22.12
CA GLY A 332 1.05 -6.88 21.28
C GLY A 332 0.77 -7.12 19.79
N PHE A 333 1.81 -7.03 18.98
CA PHE A 333 1.71 -7.18 17.53
C PHE A 333 1.23 -8.58 17.11
N VAL A 334 0.12 -8.63 16.40
CA VAL A 334 -0.50 -9.88 15.93
C VAL A 334 0.11 -10.34 14.60
N GLY A 335 0.19 -9.43 13.63
CA GLY A 335 0.75 -9.72 12.32
C GLY A 335 0.02 -10.85 11.59
N ALA A 336 -1.28 -10.66 11.38
CA ALA A 336 -2.13 -11.59 10.65
C ALA A 336 -3.09 -10.83 9.72
N PRO A 337 -3.57 -11.42 8.60
CA PRO A 337 -4.59 -10.80 7.77
C PRO A 337 -5.83 -10.42 8.58
N ALA A 338 -6.29 -9.17 8.46
CA ALA A 338 -7.55 -8.74 9.05
C ALA A 338 -8.74 -9.22 8.19
N PRO A 339 -9.97 -9.21 8.73
CA PRO A 339 -11.17 -9.41 7.93
C PRO A 339 -11.24 -8.42 6.77
N LEU A 340 -11.61 -8.89 5.59
CA LEU A 340 -11.81 -8.02 4.43
C LEU A 340 -13.08 -7.19 4.64
N LEU A 341 -12.99 -5.90 4.32
CA LEU A 341 -14.13 -4.97 4.43
C LEU A 341 -14.64 -4.58 3.04
N GLN A 342 -15.96 -4.37 2.94
CA GLN A 342 -16.59 -3.80 1.76
C GLN A 342 -16.81 -2.31 1.97
N LEU A 343 -16.30 -1.49 1.06
CA LEU A 343 -16.56 -0.05 0.99
C LEU A 343 -17.66 0.26 -0.02
N ALA A 344 -18.49 1.25 0.30
CA ALA A 344 -19.49 1.86 -0.59
C ALA A 344 -19.00 3.24 -1.02
N PHE A 345 -19.23 3.56 -2.29
CA PHE A 345 -18.78 4.79 -2.96
C PHE A 345 -19.96 5.59 -3.46
N ASP A 346 -20.03 6.85 -3.06
CA ASP A 346 -21.02 7.81 -3.54
C ASP A 346 -20.34 9.18 -3.73
N SER A 347 -19.93 9.45 -4.96
CA SER A 347 -19.20 10.67 -5.35
C SER A 347 -17.96 10.89 -4.48
N GLU A 348 -17.84 11.97 -3.73
CA GLU A 348 -16.74 12.28 -2.81
C GLU A 348 -16.91 11.61 -1.41
N THR A 349 -17.90 10.74 -1.26
CA THR A 349 -18.15 10.02 -0.01
C THR A 349 -17.80 8.54 -0.15
N VAL A 350 -17.00 8.02 0.80
CA VAL A 350 -16.72 6.60 0.93
C VAL A 350 -17.05 6.15 2.36
N SER A 351 -17.82 5.08 2.47
CA SER A 351 -18.28 4.55 3.74
C SER A 351 -18.07 3.05 3.86
N LEU A 352 -18.13 2.53 5.08
CA LEU A 352 -18.07 1.10 5.36
C LEU A 352 -19.44 0.47 5.11
N ALA A 353 -19.52 -0.49 4.20
CA ALA A 353 -20.74 -1.26 3.92
C ALA A 353 -20.83 -2.54 4.79
N GLY A 354 -19.71 -3.09 5.25
CA GLY A 354 -19.66 -4.27 6.10
C GLY A 354 -18.43 -5.14 5.90
N GLU A 355 -18.43 -6.34 6.48
CA GLU A 355 -17.37 -7.34 6.26
C GLU A 355 -17.71 -8.24 5.07
N VAL A 356 -16.67 -8.62 4.32
CA VAL A 356 -16.79 -9.57 3.20
C VAL A 356 -16.83 -10.98 3.75
N GLN A 357 -18.00 -11.63 3.65
CA GLN A 357 -18.17 -13.01 4.08
C GLN A 357 -17.30 -13.96 3.23
N ALA A 358 -16.75 -15.00 3.86
CA ALA A 358 -16.13 -16.09 3.11
C ALA A 358 -17.18 -16.80 2.26
N ARG A 359 -16.94 -16.92 0.96
CA ARG A 359 -17.83 -17.66 0.04
C ARG A 359 -17.48 -19.13 0.02
#